data_1d17f4981c70e3a69e296b9792aa3a82
#
_entry.id   1d17f4981c70e3a69e296b9792aa3a82
#
_cell.length_a   1.000
_cell.length_b   1.000
_cell.length_c   1.000
_cell.angle_alpha   90.00
_cell.angle_beta   90.00
_cell.angle_gamma   90.00
#
_symmetry.space_group_name_H-M   'P 1'
#
loop_
_entity.id
_entity.type
_entity.pdbx_description
1 polymer ?
#
loop_
_entity_poly.entity_id
_entity_poly.type
_entity_poly.pdbx_seq_one_letter_code
_entity_poly.pdbx_strand_id
1 'polypeptide(L)'
;MKIPKRNGTRETLEDRVYNSERRSYMGMSSAGEKCTRKIFYGLHWSSDPAGLKARTKRIFNIGHLFERVIIEELVENGMKVYRVDAEGNEINLTGDPKEEQEKLIGFAGHELGHCDGRIIGVLEAPKTEHLLELKTMMQKYFLTVQKKGVKEAQPKHYAQMQRYMLSMKLERALYVAINKNTCELYLERIDFDYGFAEDLFRKARDVIMSFEPPAKHYPSGYFECNWCQHNSICHEGEKPLMNCRTCEYSDMESEGIWTCSNKNNTRNEDEHINGRQISTESQAKGCDFYKLGWGLENENG
;
A
#
# COMPACT_ATOMS: atom_id res chain seq x y z
N MET A 1 -35.13 -31.71 7.55
CA MET A 1 -33.75 -32.14 7.40
C MET A 1 -32.87 -31.28 8.27
N LYS A 2 -32.22 -31.82 9.29
CA LYS A 2 -31.31 -31.03 10.14
C LYS A 2 -29.98 -30.84 9.38
N ILE A 3 -29.59 -29.61 9.13
CA ILE A 3 -28.28 -29.30 8.55
C ILE A 3 -27.20 -29.83 9.52
N PRO A 4 -26.19 -30.57 9.06
CA PRO A 4 -25.12 -31.04 9.94
C PRO A 4 -24.48 -29.86 10.69
N LYS A 5 -24.29 -29.99 12.00
CA LYS A 5 -23.72 -28.94 12.85
C LYS A 5 -22.24 -28.61 12.53
N ARG A 6 -21.58 -29.44 11.73
CA ARG A 6 -20.21 -29.24 11.24
C ARG A 6 -20.19 -29.49 9.74
N ASN A 7 -19.61 -28.53 9.00
CA ASN A 7 -19.33 -28.66 7.59
C ASN A 7 -17.79 -28.55 7.44
N GLY A 8 -17.10 -29.67 7.57
CA GLY A 8 -15.64 -29.73 7.57
C GLY A 8 -14.99 -29.12 6.32
N THR A 9 -15.61 -29.23 5.16
CA THR A 9 -15.13 -28.57 3.93
C THR A 9 -15.19 -27.04 4.08
N ARG A 10 -16.31 -26.52 4.60
CA ARG A 10 -16.45 -25.08 4.83
C ARG A 10 -15.43 -24.58 5.84
N GLU A 11 -15.29 -25.26 6.97
CA GLU A 11 -14.33 -24.92 8.03
C GLU A 11 -12.91 -24.89 7.47
N THR A 12 -12.50 -25.92 6.72
CA THR A 12 -11.18 -25.96 6.07
C THR A 12 -10.92 -24.79 5.13
N LEU A 13 -11.95 -24.32 4.40
CA LEU A 13 -11.84 -23.19 3.47
C LEU A 13 -11.88 -21.83 4.17
N GLU A 14 -12.57 -21.72 5.32
CA GLU A 14 -12.74 -20.45 6.05
C GLU A 14 -11.58 -20.19 7.03
N ASP A 15 -11.07 -21.23 7.69
CA ASP A 15 -10.07 -21.10 8.76
C ASP A 15 -8.63 -21.01 8.24
N ARG A 16 -8.44 -21.21 6.93
CA ARG A 16 -7.11 -21.12 6.33
C ARG A 16 -6.56 -19.72 6.42
N VAL A 17 -5.34 -19.62 6.97
CA VAL A 17 -4.53 -18.41 6.99
C VAL A 17 -3.36 -18.60 6.03
N TYR A 18 -3.14 -17.61 5.16
CA TYR A 18 -2.01 -17.58 4.24
C TYR A 18 -0.92 -16.69 4.82
N ASN A 19 0.33 -17.05 4.57
CA ASN A 19 1.44 -16.18 4.91
C ASN A 19 1.31 -14.88 4.11
N SER A 20 1.52 -13.76 4.76
CA SER A 20 1.67 -12.46 4.10
C SER A 20 3.13 -12.06 4.11
N GLU A 21 3.64 -11.64 2.98
CA GLU A 21 5.00 -11.13 2.86
C GLU A 21 5.08 -9.72 3.46
N ARG A 22 6.23 -9.40 4.04
CA ARG A 22 6.53 -8.04 4.50
C ARG A 22 6.85 -7.17 3.29
N ARG A 23 6.18 -6.03 3.20
CA ARG A 23 6.55 -5.04 2.19
C ARG A 23 7.88 -4.40 2.55
N SER A 24 8.79 -4.32 1.58
CA SER A 24 10.08 -3.65 1.76
C SER A 24 10.01 -2.13 1.65
N TYR A 25 8.85 -1.57 1.37
CA TYR A 25 8.62 -0.16 1.08
C TYR A 25 7.31 0.34 1.71
N MET A 26 7.18 1.64 1.84
CA MET A 26 5.92 2.32 2.13
C MET A 26 5.05 2.34 0.88
N GLY A 27 3.83 1.80 0.94
CA GLY A 27 2.92 1.83 -0.20
C GLY A 27 2.30 3.23 -0.40
N MET A 28 2.31 3.77 -1.63
CA MET A 28 1.58 5.02 -1.95
C MET A 28 0.08 4.91 -1.66
N SER A 29 -0.50 3.71 -1.68
CA SER A 29 -1.87 3.46 -1.22
C SER A 29 -2.10 3.81 0.26
N SER A 30 -1.02 3.96 1.05
CA SER A 30 -1.08 4.44 2.43
C SER A 30 -1.11 5.97 2.55
N ALA A 31 -1.04 6.71 1.45
CA ALA A 31 -1.00 8.18 1.46
C ALA A 31 -2.19 8.79 2.24
N GLY A 32 -3.37 8.19 2.13
CA GLY A 32 -4.58 8.60 2.86
C GLY A 32 -4.66 8.11 4.32
N GLU A 33 -3.67 7.36 4.84
CA GLU A 33 -3.66 6.93 6.23
C GLU A 33 -3.36 8.12 7.15
N LYS A 34 -4.19 8.31 8.18
CA LYS A 34 -4.05 9.44 9.12
C LYS A 34 -2.94 9.19 10.13
N CYS A 35 -2.81 7.96 10.60
CA CYS A 35 -1.83 7.59 11.62
C CYS A 35 -0.44 7.36 10.98
N THR A 36 0.43 8.37 11.01
CA THR A 36 1.81 8.28 10.51
C THR A 36 2.65 7.28 11.29
N ARG A 37 2.40 7.11 12.59
CA ARG A 37 3.04 6.11 13.45
C ARG A 37 2.79 4.69 12.97
N LYS A 38 1.57 4.39 12.50
CA LYS A 38 1.24 3.09 11.87
C LYS A 38 2.04 2.85 10.60
N ILE A 39 2.21 3.89 9.78
CA ILE A 39 3.02 3.81 8.55
C ILE A 39 4.49 3.55 8.90
N PHE A 40 5.03 4.29 9.87
CA PHE A 40 6.38 4.12 10.38
C PHE A 40 6.64 2.69 10.85
N TYR A 41 5.79 2.16 11.74
CA TYR A 41 5.93 0.79 12.23
C TYR A 41 5.86 -0.26 11.12
N GLY A 42 5.02 -0.03 10.11
CA GLY A 42 4.93 -0.91 8.94
C GLY A 42 6.22 -0.91 8.11
N LEU A 43 6.80 0.27 7.84
CA LEU A 43 8.06 0.43 7.10
C LEU A 43 9.24 -0.22 7.84
N HIS A 44 9.26 -0.11 9.17
CA HIS A 44 10.32 -0.65 10.04
C HIS A 44 10.08 -2.11 10.46
N TRP A 45 9.04 -2.78 9.96
CA TRP A 45 8.72 -4.17 10.30
C TRP A 45 8.62 -4.42 11.81
N SER A 46 8.04 -3.47 12.52
CA SER A 46 7.99 -3.48 13.98
C SER A 46 7.13 -4.60 14.57
N SER A 47 6.17 -5.14 13.80
CA SER A 47 5.31 -6.27 14.18
C SER A 47 5.36 -7.36 13.11
N ASP A 48 4.99 -8.59 13.50
CA ASP A 48 4.77 -9.65 12.53
C ASP A 48 3.64 -9.29 11.55
N PRO A 49 3.80 -9.67 10.27
CA PRO A 49 2.73 -9.47 9.34
C PRO A 49 1.51 -10.28 9.78
N ALA A 50 0.36 -9.63 9.89
CA ALA A 50 -0.88 -10.35 10.13
C ALA A 50 -1.13 -11.32 8.96
N GLY A 51 -1.31 -12.60 9.28
CA GLY A 51 -1.62 -13.59 8.26
C GLY A 51 -2.88 -13.20 7.46
N LEU A 52 -2.87 -13.49 6.17
CA LEU A 52 -3.99 -13.18 5.29
C LEU A 52 -5.09 -14.24 5.42
N LYS A 53 -6.21 -13.88 6.05
CA LYS A 53 -7.37 -14.77 6.19
C LYS A 53 -7.92 -15.16 4.81
N ALA A 54 -8.36 -16.41 4.66
CA ALA A 54 -8.91 -16.94 3.42
C ALA A 54 -10.02 -16.07 2.81
N ARG A 55 -10.91 -15.54 3.66
CA ARG A 55 -11.95 -14.58 3.22
C ARG A 55 -11.36 -13.32 2.58
N THR A 56 -10.33 -12.74 3.18
CA THR A 56 -9.67 -11.54 2.65
C THR A 56 -8.98 -11.83 1.32
N LYS A 57 -8.30 -12.98 1.21
CA LYS A 57 -7.71 -13.42 -0.06
C LYS A 57 -8.76 -13.58 -1.16
N ARG A 58 -9.93 -14.16 -0.86
CA ARG A 58 -11.04 -14.25 -1.84
C ARG A 58 -11.53 -12.87 -2.28
N ILE A 59 -11.61 -11.90 -1.35
CA ILE A 59 -12.00 -10.52 -1.69
C ILE A 59 -11.00 -9.90 -2.67
N PHE A 60 -9.70 -10.09 -2.46
CA PHE A 60 -8.67 -9.58 -3.37
C PHE A 60 -8.75 -10.25 -4.74
N ASN A 61 -8.87 -11.58 -4.79
CA ASN A 61 -8.99 -12.30 -6.06
C ASN A 61 -10.23 -11.86 -6.86
N ILE A 62 -11.35 -11.60 -6.20
CA ILE A 62 -12.55 -11.06 -6.87
C ILE A 62 -12.27 -9.64 -7.39
N GLY A 63 -11.52 -8.81 -6.62
CA GLY A 63 -11.07 -7.51 -7.09
C GLY A 63 -10.33 -7.60 -8.42
N HIS A 64 -9.30 -8.41 -8.49
CA HIS A 64 -8.51 -8.62 -9.72
C HIS A 64 -9.33 -9.19 -10.89
N LEU A 65 -10.35 -10.02 -10.62
CA LEU A 65 -11.25 -10.48 -11.68
C LEU A 65 -12.05 -9.32 -12.29
N PHE A 66 -12.59 -8.44 -11.45
CA PHE A 66 -13.34 -7.28 -11.94
C PHE A 66 -12.45 -6.26 -12.65
N GLU A 67 -11.22 -6.03 -12.18
CA GLU A 67 -10.26 -5.16 -12.85
C GLU A 67 -10.07 -5.59 -14.31
N ARG A 68 -9.87 -6.89 -14.55
CA ARG A 68 -9.72 -7.45 -15.91
C ARG A 68 -10.95 -7.20 -16.78
N VAL A 69 -12.13 -7.52 -16.26
CA VAL A 69 -13.39 -7.33 -16.99
C VAL A 69 -13.57 -5.87 -17.40
N ILE A 70 -13.27 -4.92 -16.50
CA ILE A 70 -13.41 -3.50 -16.81
C ILE A 70 -12.36 -3.03 -17.84
N ILE A 71 -11.12 -3.52 -17.75
CA ILE A 71 -10.10 -3.20 -18.76
C ILE A 71 -10.54 -3.71 -20.14
N GLU A 72 -11.01 -4.95 -20.25
CA GLU A 72 -11.55 -5.53 -21.48
C GLU A 72 -12.69 -4.66 -22.05
N GLU A 73 -13.68 -4.30 -21.24
CA GLU A 73 -14.80 -3.44 -21.65
C GLU A 73 -14.34 -2.05 -22.12
N LEU A 74 -13.38 -1.41 -21.44
CA LEU A 74 -12.84 -0.12 -21.83
C LEU A 74 -12.16 -0.20 -23.21
N VAL A 75 -11.36 -1.24 -23.44
CA VAL A 75 -10.66 -1.47 -24.71
C VAL A 75 -11.66 -1.79 -25.84
N GLU A 76 -12.66 -2.64 -25.61
CA GLU A 76 -13.70 -2.97 -26.59
C GLU A 76 -14.53 -1.73 -27.00
N ASN A 77 -14.67 -0.76 -26.09
CA ASN A 77 -15.32 0.52 -26.36
C ASN A 77 -14.38 1.58 -26.98
N GLY A 78 -13.20 1.18 -27.47
CA GLY A 78 -12.29 2.01 -28.24
C GLY A 78 -11.36 2.90 -27.43
N MET A 79 -11.29 2.73 -26.12
CA MET A 79 -10.32 3.42 -25.26
C MET A 79 -8.98 2.68 -25.29
N LYS A 80 -7.88 3.44 -25.29
CA LYS A 80 -6.54 2.87 -25.14
C LYS A 80 -6.22 2.79 -23.65
N VAL A 81 -6.10 1.57 -23.11
CA VAL A 81 -5.62 1.31 -21.75
C VAL A 81 -4.22 0.74 -21.85
N TYR A 82 -3.28 1.30 -21.10
CA TYR A 82 -1.87 0.92 -21.17
C TYR A 82 -1.14 1.23 -19.86
N ARG A 83 0.08 0.76 -19.75
CA ARG A 83 1.05 1.09 -18.69
C ARG A 83 2.37 1.47 -19.33
N VAL A 84 3.29 1.99 -18.53
CA VAL A 84 4.68 2.24 -18.93
C VAL A 84 5.58 1.30 -18.15
N ASP A 85 6.46 0.56 -18.84
CA ASP A 85 7.42 -0.34 -18.19
C ASP A 85 8.63 0.44 -17.61
N ALA A 86 9.57 -0.29 -17.02
CA ALA A 86 10.75 0.30 -16.40
C ALA A 86 11.69 0.99 -17.42
N GLU A 87 11.63 0.58 -18.69
CA GLU A 87 12.39 1.12 -19.82
C GLU A 87 11.71 2.31 -20.48
N GLY A 88 10.47 2.65 -20.07
CA GLY A 88 9.67 3.76 -20.61
C GLY A 88 8.82 3.40 -21.83
N ASN A 89 8.65 2.11 -22.15
CA ASN A 89 7.83 1.68 -23.28
C ASN A 89 6.37 1.55 -22.86
N GLU A 90 5.46 1.93 -23.78
CA GLU A 90 4.03 1.71 -23.59
C GLU A 90 3.66 0.23 -23.86
N ILE A 91 2.97 -0.39 -22.93
CA ILE A 91 2.43 -1.74 -23.06
C ILE A 91 0.92 -1.65 -22.96
N ASN A 92 0.22 -1.93 -24.06
CA ASN A 92 -1.24 -1.94 -24.09
C ASN A 92 -1.77 -3.07 -23.19
N LEU A 93 -2.74 -2.74 -22.36
CA LEU A 93 -3.42 -3.72 -21.52
C LEU A 93 -4.61 -4.32 -22.28
N THR A 94 -4.84 -5.59 -22.06
CA THR A 94 -5.93 -6.37 -22.66
C THR A 94 -6.82 -7.04 -21.63
N GLY A 95 -6.48 -6.88 -20.33
CA GLY A 95 -7.12 -7.62 -19.27
C GLY A 95 -6.52 -9.02 -19.02
N ASP A 96 -5.37 -9.36 -19.63
CA ASP A 96 -4.68 -10.63 -19.36
C ASP A 96 -4.26 -10.71 -17.87
N PRO A 97 -4.54 -11.82 -17.17
CA PRO A 97 -4.17 -11.99 -15.75
C PRO A 97 -2.65 -11.97 -15.49
N LYS A 98 -1.83 -12.06 -16.52
CA LYS A 98 -0.36 -11.97 -16.43
C LYS A 98 0.19 -10.55 -16.58
N GLU A 99 -0.67 -9.61 -16.95
CA GLU A 99 -0.28 -8.21 -17.05
C GLU A 99 0.08 -7.67 -15.66
N GLU A 100 1.28 -7.10 -15.52
CA GLU A 100 1.75 -6.51 -14.29
C GLU A 100 1.31 -5.04 -14.19
N GLN A 101 1.13 -4.53 -12.98
CA GLN A 101 0.82 -3.11 -12.77
C GLN A 101 2.06 -2.24 -13.00
N GLU A 102 1.87 -1.00 -13.47
CA GLU A 102 2.94 0.00 -13.59
C GLU A 102 3.47 0.37 -12.20
N LYS A 103 4.77 0.25 -12.01
CA LYS A 103 5.46 0.56 -10.75
C LYS A 103 5.83 2.03 -10.70
N LEU A 104 5.36 2.74 -9.69
CA LEU A 104 5.66 4.13 -9.41
C LEU A 104 6.67 4.22 -8.26
N ILE A 105 7.75 4.97 -8.48
CA ILE A 105 8.80 5.18 -7.48
C ILE A 105 8.58 6.55 -6.84
N GLY A 106 8.49 6.59 -5.51
CA GLY A 106 8.35 7.78 -4.71
C GLY A 106 9.64 8.17 -3.98
N PHE A 107 9.49 8.74 -2.78
CA PHE A 107 10.60 9.33 -2.06
C PHE A 107 11.75 8.33 -1.79
N ALA A 108 12.92 8.66 -2.31
CA ALA A 108 14.19 7.91 -2.15
C ALA A 108 14.11 6.41 -2.46
N GLY A 109 13.11 5.94 -3.23
CA GLY A 109 12.88 4.51 -3.49
C GLY A 109 12.27 3.73 -2.32
N HIS A 110 12.07 4.35 -1.17
CA HIS A 110 11.41 3.75 -0.01
C HIS A 110 9.88 3.86 -0.04
N GLU A 111 9.33 4.62 -0.98
CA GLU A 111 7.90 4.70 -1.26
C GLU A 111 7.64 4.15 -2.66
N LEU A 112 6.72 3.19 -2.80
CA LEU A 112 6.34 2.62 -4.09
C LEU A 112 4.83 2.58 -4.24
N GLY A 113 4.37 2.73 -5.50
CA GLY A 113 2.99 2.54 -5.91
C GLY A 113 2.89 1.55 -7.06
N HIS A 114 1.70 0.99 -7.23
CA HIS A 114 1.33 0.17 -8.38
C HIS A 114 -0.01 0.69 -8.84
N CYS A 115 -0.07 1.30 -10.03
CA CYS A 115 -1.32 1.80 -10.59
C CYS A 115 -1.96 0.76 -11.51
N ASP A 116 -3.28 0.84 -11.65
CA ASP A 116 -4.03 -0.11 -12.47
C ASP A 116 -3.78 0.14 -13.97
N GLY A 117 -3.39 1.36 -14.35
CA GLY A 117 -2.98 1.71 -15.70
C GLY A 117 -3.12 3.19 -16.02
N ARG A 118 -2.96 3.50 -17.32
CA ARG A 118 -3.20 4.80 -17.96
C ARG A 118 -4.28 4.61 -19.00
N ILE A 119 -5.08 5.63 -19.23
CA ILE A 119 -6.16 5.58 -20.21
C ILE A 119 -6.25 6.85 -21.05
N ILE A 120 -6.43 6.70 -22.35
CA ILE A 120 -6.75 7.75 -23.33
C ILE A 120 -8.03 7.33 -24.10
N GLY A 121 -8.82 8.30 -24.51
CA GLY A 121 -10.06 8.05 -25.24
C GLY A 121 -11.31 8.16 -24.37
N VAL A 122 -11.18 8.60 -23.11
CA VAL A 122 -12.33 8.92 -22.25
C VAL A 122 -13.21 9.96 -22.96
N LEU A 123 -14.50 9.67 -23.16
CA LEU A 123 -15.37 10.44 -24.06
C LEU A 123 -15.47 11.93 -23.71
N GLU A 124 -15.43 12.26 -22.42
CA GLU A 124 -15.47 13.65 -21.93
C GLU A 124 -14.15 14.41 -22.14
N ALA A 125 -13.05 13.70 -22.43
CA ALA A 125 -11.74 14.29 -22.71
C ALA A 125 -10.86 13.32 -23.53
N PRO A 126 -11.21 13.06 -24.80
CA PRO A 126 -10.64 11.96 -25.59
C PRO A 126 -9.15 12.08 -25.91
N LYS A 127 -8.60 13.27 -25.79
CA LYS A 127 -7.16 13.53 -26.03
C LYS A 127 -6.33 13.62 -24.75
N THR A 128 -6.97 13.60 -23.59
CA THR A 128 -6.30 13.74 -22.30
C THR A 128 -5.96 12.36 -21.74
N GLU A 129 -4.70 12.20 -21.36
CA GLU A 129 -4.26 11.03 -20.60
C GLU A 129 -4.75 11.11 -19.16
N HIS A 130 -5.26 10.00 -18.65
CA HIS A 130 -5.72 9.88 -17.26
C HIS A 130 -5.01 8.70 -16.57
N LEU A 131 -4.75 8.84 -15.29
CA LEU A 131 -4.55 7.68 -14.42
C LEU A 131 -5.85 6.85 -14.40
N LEU A 132 -5.77 5.55 -14.61
CA LEU A 132 -6.90 4.64 -14.40
C LEU A 132 -6.80 4.05 -12.98
N GLU A 133 -7.89 4.15 -12.22
CA GLU A 133 -8.00 3.58 -10.88
C GLU A 133 -9.29 2.78 -10.77
N LEU A 134 -9.16 1.45 -10.59
CA LEU A 134 -10.27 0.49 -10.57
C LEU A 134 -10.55 0.03 -9.13
N LYS A 135 -11.81 0.02 -8.74
CA LYS A 135 -12.23 -0.41 -7.41
C LYS A 135 -13.49 -1.27 -7.43
N THR A 136 -13.48 -2.33 -6.62
CA THR A 136 -14.68 -3.11 -6.34
C THR A 136 -15.28 -2.72 -5.00
N MET A 137 -16.60 -2.51 -4.95
CA MET A 137 -17.28 -2.03 -3.75
C MET A 137 -18.48 -2.89 -3.37
N MET A 138 -18.73 -2.97 -2.06
CA MET A 138 -20.04 -3.41 -1.56
C MET A 138 -21.07 -2.34 -1.82
N GLN A 139 -22.33 -2.74 -2.02
CA GLN A 139 -23.50 -1.88 -2.24
C GLN A 139 -23.51 -0.62 -1.36
N LYS A 140 -23.30 -0.79 -0.05
CA LYS A 140 -23.32 0.34 0.90
C LYS A 140 -22.33 1.45 0.54
N TYR A 141 -21.10 1.08 0.23
CA TYR A 141 -20.05 2.06 -0.10
C TYR A 141 -20.24 2.62 -1.51
N PHE A 142 -20.70 1.81 -2.45
CA PHE A 142 -21.03 2.22 -3.80
C PHE A 142 -22.09 3.33 -3.82
N LEU A 143 -23.21 3.15 -3.13
CA LEU A 143 -24.25 4.16 -3.00
C LEU A 143 -23.75 5.45 -2.31
N THR A 144 -22.80 5.32 -1.38
CA THR A 144 -22.22 6.51 -0.75
C THR A 144 -21.36 7.30 -1.73
N VAL A 145 -20.55 6.61 -2.56
CA VAL A 145 -19.75 7.25 -3.60
C VAL A 145 -20.64 7.92 -4.64
N GLN A 146 -21.69 7.25 -5.11
CA GLN A 146 -22.66 7.85 -6.05
C GLN A 146 -23.28 9.15 -5.51
N LYS A 147 -23.54 9.21 -4.21
CA LYS A 147 -24.17 10.39 -3.58
C LYS A 147 -23.19 11.53 -3.31
N LYS A 148 -21.94 11.25 -2.95
CA LYS A 148 -21.02 12.22 -2.36
C LYS A 148 -19.77 12.48 -3.19
N GLY A 149 -19.52 11.66 -4.21
CA GLY A 149 -18.27 11.63 -4.95
C GLY A 149 -17.11 10.97 -4.17
N VAL A 150 -16.03 10.70 -4.88
CA VAL A 150 -14.89 9.95 -4.36
C VAL A 150 -14.15 10.71 -3.25
N LYS A 151 -13.95 12.02 -3.42
CA LYS A 151 -13.19 12.84 -2.45
C LYS A 151 -13.78 12.75 -1.04
N GLU A 152 -15.09 12.81 -0.91
CA GLU A 152 -15.78 12.76 0.39
C GLU A 152 -16.04 11.33 0.87
N ALA A 153 -16.49 10.45 -0.04
CA ALA A 153 -16.90 9.10 0.33
C ALA A 153 -15.72 8.12 0.52
N GLN A 154 -14.62 8.33 -0.21
CA GLN A 154 -13.43 7.47 -0.22
C GLN A 154 -12.14 8.30 -0.17
N PRO A 155 -11.90 9.06 0.90
CA PRO A 155 -10.74 9.97 0.98
C PRO A 155 -9.40 9.25 0.86
N LYS A 156 -9.30 7.97 1.20
CA LYS A 156 -8.08 7.17 1.01
C LYS A 156 -7.81 6.87 -0.47
N HIS A 157 -8.86 6.57 -1.27
CA HIS A 157 -8.71 6.38 -2.72
C HIS A 157 -8.37 7.71 -3.40
N TYR A 158 -9.02 8.80 -2.98
CA TYR A 158 -8.68 10.14 -3.47
C TYR A 158 -7.21 10.47 -3.22
N ALA A 159 -6.72 10.27 -2.01
CA ALA A 159 -5.32 10.51 -1.66
C ALA A 159 -4.35 9.61 -2.46
N GLN A 160 -4.69 8.35 -2.68
CA GLN A 160 -3.91 7.43 -3.51
C GLN A 160 -3.77 7.96 -4.94
N MET A 161 -4.89 8.35 -5.58
CA MET A 161 -4.87 8.90 -6.94
C MET A 161 -4.07 10.20 -7.04
N GLN A 162 -4.22 11.11 -6.07
CA GLN A 162 -3.43 12.36 -6.03
C GLN A 162 -1.93 12.08 -5.93
N ARG A 163 -1.55 11.08 -5.12
CA ARG A 163 -0.15 10.68 -4.98
C ARG A 163 0.40 10.01 -6.24
N TYR A 164 -0.42 9.21 -6.93
CA TYR A 164 -0.08 8.61 -8.22
C TYR A 164 0.05 9.66 -9.31
N MET A 165 -0.92 10.57 -9.46
CA MET A 165 -0.87 11.65 -10.44
C MET A 165 0.36 12.52 -10.30
N LEU A 166 0.78 12.83 -9.06
CA LEU A 166 2.03 13.56 -8.79
C LEU A 166 3.25 12.81 -9.34
N SER A 167 3.37 11.50 -9.08
CA SER A 167 4.47 10.67 -9.57
C SER A 167 4.46 10.51 -11.07
N MET A 168 3.28 10.37 -11.68
CA MET A 168 3.08 10.17 -13.12
C MET A 168 3.08 11.47 -13.92
N LYS A 169 3.04 12.62 -13.25
CA LYS A 169 2.88 13.96 -13.86
C LYS A 169 1.59 14.06 -14.69
N LEU A 170 0.50 13.47 -14.19
CA LEU A 170 -0.82 13.52 -14.80
C LEU A 170 -1.71 14.52 -14.09
N GLU A 171 -2.59 15.16 -14.84
CA GLU A 171 -3.53 16.16 -14.33
C GLU A 171 -4.94 15.61 -14.08
N ARG A 172 -5.18 14.36 -14.48
CA ARG A 172 -6.50 13.72 -14.40
C ARG A 172 -6.40 12.27 -14.02
N ALA A 173 -7.38 11.80 -13.29
CA ALA A 173 -7.63 10.38 -13.10
C ALA A 173 -9.05 10.02 -13.53
N LEU A 174 -9.23 8.81 -14.06
CA LEU A 174 -10.52 8.18 -14.22
C LEU A 174 -10.67 7.14 -13.13
N TYR A 175 -11.56 7.41 -12.20
CA TYR A 175 -11.95 6.47 -11.16
C TYR A 175 -13.14 5.64 -11.64
N VAL A 176 -13.00 4.32 -11.64
CA VAL A 176 -14.07 3.39 -11.98
C VAL A 176 -14.33 2.47 -10.80
N ALA A 177 -15.55 2.49 -10.28
CA ALA A 177 -15.98 1.58 -9.24
C ALA A 177 -17.07 0.65 -9.75
N ILE A 178 -16.92 -0.66 -9.48
CA ILE A 178 -17.97 -1.64 -9.73
C ILE A 178 -18.62 -2.08 -8.42
N ASN A 179 -19.94 -2.07 -8.42
CA ASN A 179 -20.75 -2.63 -7.35
C ASN A 179 -20.76 -4.16 -7.46
N LYS A 180 -20.04 -4.84 -6.59
CA LYS A 180 -19.95 -6.32 -6.63
C LYS A 180 -21.25 -7.07 -6.31
N ASN A 181 -22.32 -6.35 -5.93
CA ASN A 181 -23.63 -6.94 -5.67
C ASN A 181 -24.56 -6.84 -6.89
N THR A 182 -24.44 -5.79 -7.72
CA THR A 182 -25.33 -5.51 -8.85
C THR A 182 -24.60 -5.39 -10.18
N CYS A 183 -23.27 -5.35 -10.18
CA CYS A 183 -22.40 -5.08 -11.33
C CYS A 183 -22.59 -3.69 -11.96
N GLU A 184 -23.27 -2.77 -11.29
CA GLU A 184 -23.40 -1.38 -11.72
C GLU A 184 -22.04 -0.66 -11.65
N LEU A 185 -21.79 0.25 -12.59
CA LEU A 185 -20.59 1.07 -12.66
C LEU A 185 -20.84 2.48 -12.14
N TYR A 186 -19.85 3.01 -11.47
CA TYR A 186 -19.71 4.43 -11.15
C TYR A 186 -18.40 4.93 -11.71
N LEU A 187 -18.45 6.02 -12.49
CA LEU A 187 -17.28 6.67 -13.05
C LEU A 187 -17.21 8.12 -12.58
N GLU A 188 -15.99 8.55 -12.20
CA GLU A 188 -15.72 9.95 -11.84
C GLU A 188 -14.36 10.35 -12.37
N ARG A 189 -14.30 11.51 -13.06
CA ARG A 189 -13.04 12.14 -13.42
C ARG A 189 -12.56 13.00 -12.27
N ILE A 190 -11.35 12.76 -11.82
CA ILE A 190 -10.72 13.43 -10.67
C ILE A 190 -9.64 14.37 -11.19
N ASP A 191 -9.73 15.63 -10.83
CA ASP A 191 -8.71 16.63 -11.11
C ASP A 191 -7.52 16.51 -10.16
N PHE A 192 -6.34 16.84 -10.65
CA PHE A 192 -5.14 16.89 -9.85
C PHE A 192 -5.16 18.12 -8.93
N ASP A 193 -4.97 17.87 -7.64
CA ASP A 193 -4.87 18.88 -6.58
C ASP A 193 -3.41 18.93 -6.12
N TYR A 194 -2.62 19.80 -6.76
CA TYR A 194 -1.17 19.90 -6.51
C TYR A 194 -0.85 20.13 -5.02
N GLY A 195 -1.55 21.05 -4.37
CA GLY A 195 -1.30 21.38 -2.96
C GLY A 195 -1.52 20.19 -2.05
N PHE A 196 -2.63 19.47 -2.25
CA PHE A 196 -2.94 18.27 -1.49
C PHE A 196 -1.95 17.11 -1.78
N ALA A 197 -1.59 16.91 -3.04
CA ALA A 197 -0.63 15.88 -3.44
C ALA A 197 0.77 16.13 -2.86
N GLU A 198 1.20 17.39 -2.82
CA GLU A 198 2.48 17.81 -2.23
C GLU A 198 2.48 17.62 -0.71
N ASP A 199 1.36 17.88 -0.03
CA ASP A 199 1.23 17.59 1.41
C ASP A 199 1.33 16.09 1.70
N LEU A 200 0.76 15.25 0.84
CA LEU A 200 0.89 13.80 0.94
C LEU A 200 2.34 13.33 0.71
N PHE A 201 3.03 13.92 -0.26
CA PHE A 201 4.45 13.65 -0.52
C PHE A 201 5.31 14.04 0.67
N ARG A 202 5.12 15.25 1.23
CA ARG A 202 5.85 15.70 2.42
C ARG A 202 5.62 14.77 3.61
N LYS A 203 4.37 14.35 3.83
CA LYS A 203 4.05 13.38 4.87
C LYS A 203 4.80 12.06 4.69
N ALA A 204 4.86 11.52 3.46
CA ALA A 204 5.60 10.31 3.15
C ALA A 204 7.10 10.47 3.43
N ARG A 205 7.69 11.57 2.93
CA ARG A 205 9.09 11.94 3.20
C ARG A 205 9.38 12.03 4.69
N ASP A 206 8.55 12.73 5.45
CA ASP A 206 8.78 12.97 6.87
C ASP A 206 8.70 11.66 7.68
N VAL A 207 7.83 10.72 7.29
CA VAL A 207 7.77 9.38 7.91
C VAL A 207 9.01 8.55 7.55
N ILE A 208 9.46 8.59 6.30
CA ILE A 208 10.65 7.85 5.85
C ILE A 208 11.91 8.41 6.50
N MET A 209 12.02 9.73 6.62
CA MET A 209 13.18 10.41 7.23
C MET A 209 13.16 10.42 8.76
N SER A 210 12.10 9.91 9.39
CA SER A 210 12.00 9.90 10.85
C SER A 210 12.87 8.79 11.43
N PHE A 211 13.68 9.14 12.44
CA PHE A 211 14.47 8.17 13.23
C PHE A 211 13.67 7.58 14.40
N GLU A 212 12.54 8.17 14.75
CA GLU A 212 11.69 7.76 15.86
C GLU A 212 10.23 7.66 15.42
N PRO A 213 9.42 6.80 16.08
CA PRO A 213 8.00 6.71 15.78
C PRO A 213 7.32 8.08 15.95
N PRO A 214 6.60 8.60 14.94
CA PRO A 214 5.83 9.83 15.09
C PRO A 214 4.87 9.78 16.29
N ALA A 215 4.40 10.94 16.76
CA ALA A 215 3.46 11.03 17.88
C ALA A 215 2.22 10.15 17.68
N LYS A 216 1.66 9.63 18.77
CA LYS A 216 0.41 8.84 18.74
C LYS A 216 -0.72 9.68 18.15
N HIS A 217 -1.31 9.23 17.07
CA HIS A 217 -2.41 9.96 16.41
C HIS A 217 -3.74 9.80 17.16
N TYR A 218 -3.94 8.64 17.76
CA TYR A 218 -5.14 8.28 18.51
C TYR A 218 -4.80 7.88 19.94
N PRO A 219 -5.71 8.13 20.90
CA PRO A 219 -5.55 7.63 22.27
C PRO A 219 -5.68 6.11 22.32
N SER A 220 -5.21 5.52 23.42
CA SER A 220 -5.43 4.09 23.71
C SER A 220 -6.93 3.76 23.71
N GLY A 221 -7.30 2.60 23.17
CA GLY A 221 -8.69 2.15 23.05
C GLY A 221 -9.50 2.80 21.92
N TYR A 222 -8.91 3.67 21.10
CA TYR A 222 -9.58 4.18 19.91
C TYR A 222 -9.90 3.04 18.93
N PHE A 223 -11.10 3.07 18.34
CA PHE A 223 -11.63 1.93 17.58
C PHE A 223 -10.73 1.47 16.42
N GLU A 224 -10.05 2.40 15.72
CA GLU A 224 -9.12 2.03 14.64
C GLU A 224 -7.87 1.31 15.18
N CYS A 225 -7.45 1.60 16.42
CA CYS A 225 -6.31 0.95 17.05
C CYS A 225 -6.59 -0.52 17.37
N ASN A 226 -7.85 -0.91 17.65
CA ASN A 226 -8.23 -2.30 17.90
C ASN A 226 -7.98 -3.24 16.71
N TRP A 227 -7.87 -2.67 15.49
CA TRP A 227 -7.58 -3.41 14.26
C TRP A 227 -6.16 -3.16 13.74
N CYS A 228 -5.38 -2.38 14.47
CA CYS A 228 -4.00 -2.06 14.11
C CYS A 228 -3.06 -3.17 14.60
N GLN A 229 -2.30 -3.77 13.69
CA GLN A 229 -1.31 -4.81 14.03
C GLN A 229 -0.18 -4.30 14.94
N HIS A 230 -0.06 -2.99 15.12
CA HIS A 230 0.96 -2.34 15.95
C HIS A 230 0.39 -1.83 17.27
N ASN A 231 -0.84 -2.22 17.65
CA ASN A 231 -1.51 -1.70 18.85
C ASN A 231 -0.71 -1.98 20.12
N SER A 232 -0.22 -3.21 20.28
CA SER A 232 0.54 -3.64 21.45
C SER A 232 1.85 -2.84 21.63
N ILE A 233 2.57 -2.58 20.53
CA ILE A 233 3.78 -1.72 20.58
C ILE A 233 3.41 -0.27 20.88
N CYS A 234 2.33 0.23 20.27
CA CYS A 234 1.94 1.63 20.37
C CYS A 234 1.35 2.00 21.73
N HIS A 235 0.55 1.12 22.34
CA HIS A 235 -0.27 1.43 23.51
C HIS A 235 -0.07 0.50 24.73
N GLU A 236 0.57 -0.67 24.56
CA GLU A 236 0.67 -1.68 25.60
C GLU A 236 2.13 -1.93 26.06
N GLY A 237 3.08 -1.14 25.54
CA GLY A 237 4.50 -1.22 25.92
C GLY A 237 5.25 -2.46 25.39
N GLU A 238 4.66 -3.20 24.43
CA GLU A 238 5.36 -4.30 23.78
C GLU A 238 6.57 -3.78 22.98
N LYS A 239 7.66 -4.53 23.00
CA LYS A 239 8.84 -4.18 22.20
C LYS A 239 8.63 -4.49 20.73
N PRO A 240 9.12 -3.65 19.81
CA PRO A 240 9.11 -3.97 18.39
C PRO A 240 10.00 -5.20 18.11
N LEU A 241 9.70 -5.87 17.01
CA LEU A 241 10.49 -7.02 16.57
C LEU A 241 11.95 -6.64 16.33
N MET A 242 12.83 -7.51 16.79
CA MET A 242 14.26 -7.40 16.54
C MET A 242 14.56 -7.72 15.08
N ASN A 243 14.91 -6.70 14.33
CA ASN A 243 15.33 -6.80 12.91
C ASN A 243 16.19 -5.59 12.54
N CYS A 244 16.83 -5.58 11.36
CA CYS A 244 17.71 -4.46 11.01
C CYS A 244 16.97 -3.13 10.90
N ARG A 245 15.69 -3.12 10.47
CA ARG A 245 14.92 -1.87 10.30
C ARG A 245 14.51 -1.20 11.61
N THR A 246 14.56 -1.93 12.73
CA THR A 246 14.33 -1.41 14.08
C THR A 246 15.64 -1.15 14.82
N CYS A 247 16.81 -1.34 14.17
CA CYS A 247 18.12 -1.22 14.77
C CYS A 247 18.70 0.18 14.65
N GLU A 248 19.37 0.69 15.70
CA GLU A 248 20.00 2.02 15.70
C GLU A 248 21.14 2.18 14.68
N TYR A 249 21.70 1.06 14.21
CA TYR A 249 22.77 1.06 13.21
C TYR A 249 22.26 0.99 11.77
N SER A 250 20.97 1.03 11.57
CA SER A 250 20.37 0.92 10.25
C SER A 250 20.01 2.28 9.70
N ASP A 251 20.47 2.56 8.49
CA ASP A 251 20.22 3.81 7.78
C ASP A 251 19.48 3.51 6.46
N MET A 252 18.62 4.45 6.05
CA MET A 252 17.93 4.43 4.77
C MET A 252 18.66 5.33 3.77
N GLU A 253 19.14 4.71 2.69
CA GLU A 253 19.79 5.40 1.58
C GLU A 253 18.83 5.59 0.41
N SER A 254 19.27 6.27 -0.64
CA SER A 254 18.53 6.36 -1.89
C SER A 254 18.25 4.97 -2.51
N GLU A 255 17.35 4.93 -3.50
CA GLU A 255 16.99 3.70 -4.25
C GLU A 255 16.36 2.58 -3.40
N GLY A 256 15.83 2.92 -2.22
CA GLY A 256 15.21 1.94 -1.32
C GLY A 256 16.20 1.04 -0.58
N ILE A 257 17.47 1.43 -0.57
CA ILE A 257 18.55 0.68 0.04
C ILE A 257 18.58 0.90 1.55
N TRP A 258 18.81 -0.18 2.31
CA TRP A 258 19.10 -0.14 3.74
C TRP A 258 20.55 -0.52 3.98
N THR A 259 21.25 0.22 4.83
CA THR A 259 22.66 0.01 5.17
C THR A 259 22.83 -0.20 6.68
N CYS A 260 24.00 -0.72 7.08
CA CYS A 260 24.37 -0.92 8.48
C CYS A 260 25.65 -0.15 8.80
N SER A 261 25.61 0.77 9.75
CA SER A 261 26.76 1.57 10.20
C SER A 261 27.63 0.89 11.25
N ASN A 262 27.23 -0.29 11.79
CA ASN A 262 28.02 -0.99 12.80
C ASN A 262 29.29 -1.63 12.23
N LYS A 263 30.44 -1.08 12.61
CA LYS A 263 31.76 -1.52 12.12
C LYS A 263 32.16 -2.94 12.55
N ASN A 264 31.53 -3.48 13.59
CA ASN A 264 31.81 -4.83 14.09
C ASN A 264 30.94 -5.92 13.46
N ASN A 265 30.00 -5.55 12.62
CA ASN A 265 29.12 -6.49 11.94
C ASN A 265 29.78 -6.99 10.64
N THR A 266 30.33 -8.19 10.68
CA THR A 266 31.02 -8.82 9.53
C THR A 266 30.10 -9.68 8.66
N ARG A 267 28.81 -9.84 9.01
CA ARG A 267 27.87 -10.70 8.27
C ARG A 267 27.68 -10.31 6.80
N ASN A 268 28.01 -9.08 6.45
CA ASN A 268 27.77 -8.52 5.10
C ASN A 268 29.07 -8.32 4.31
N GLU A 269 30.17 -8.98 4.68
CA GLU A 269 31.45 -8.84 3.95
C GLU A 269 31.33 -9.24 2.49
N ASP A 270 30.43 -10.18 2.14
CA ASP A 270 30.18 -10.65 0.78
C ASP A 270 29.09 -9.87 0.03
N GLU A 271 28.34 -8.97 0.71
CA GLU A 271 27.19 -8.26 0.15
C GLU A 271 27.44 -6.75 -0.10
N HIS A 272 28.70 -6.33 -0.13
CA HIS A 272 29.07 -4.91 -0.24
C HIS A 272 28.87 -4.34 -1.64
N ILE A 273 27.77 -3.61 -1.81
CA ILE A 273 27.69 -2.55 -2.80
C ILE A 273 27.65 -1.22 -2.03
N ASN A 274 28.71 -0.42 -2.08
CA ASN A 274 28.84 0.90 -1.43
C ASN A 274 28.62 0.90 0.09
N GLY A 275 29.44 0.19 0.86
CA GLY A 275 29.50 0.36 2.29
C GLY A 275 28.31 -0.25 3.05
N ARG A 276 28.09 -1.56 2.96
CA ARG A 276 27.25 -2.32 3.89
C ARG A 276 25.74 -2.31 3.63
N GLN A 277 25.32 -2.36 2.40
CA GLN A 277 23.95 -2.64 2.03
C GLN A 277 23.47 -3.95 2.68
N ILE A 278 22.25 -3.94 3.22
CA ILE A 278 21.65 -5.09 3.87
C ILE A 278 20.56 -5.67 2.96
N SER A 279 20.70 -6.93 2.54
CA SER A 279 19.65 -7.61 1.77
C SER A 279 18.33 -7.70 2.57
N THR A 280 17.20 -7.80 1.87
CA THR A 280 15.88 -7.91 2.49
C THR A 280 15.80 -9.10 3.45
N GLU A 281 16.44 -10.23 3.09
CA GLU A 281 16.48 -11.42 3.93
C GLU A 281 17.28 -11.17 5.21
N SER A 282 18.47 -10.55 5.11
CA SER A 282 19.30 -10.18 6.25
C SER A 282 18.62 -9.16 7.15
N GLN A 283 17.89 -8.20 6.56
CA GLN A 283 17.10 -7.23 7.34
C GLN A 283 16.11 -7.91 8.28
N ALA A 284 15.43 -8.98 7.82
CA ALA A 284 14.42 -9.67 8.60
C ALA A 284 14.99 -10.47 9.79
N LYS A 285 16.23 -10.94 9.68
CA LYS A 285 16.85 -11.82 10.70
C LYS A 285 17.42 -11.06 11.90
N GLY A 286 17.82 -9.80 11.72
CA GLY A 286 18.58 -9.07 12.72
C GLY A 286 19.96 -9.71 12.97
N CYS A 287 20.68 -9.28 14.02
CA CYS A 287 22.01 -9.81 14.37
C CYS A 287 22.32 -9.63 15.87
N ASP A 288 23.43 -10.22 16.33
CA ASP A 288 23.86 -10.18 17.74
C ASP A 288 24.29 -8.77 18.21
N PHE A 289 24.54 -7.86 17.28
CA PHE A 289 24.84 -6.44 17.54
C PHE A 289 23.59 -5.55 17.58
N TYR A 290 22.42 -6.16 17.50
CA TYR A 290 21.16 -5.41 17.49
C TYR A 290 21.03 -4.52 18.73
N LYS A 291 20.65 -3.26 18.48
CA LYS A 291 20.23 -2.33 19.50
C LYS A 291 19.05 -1.55 18.97
N LEU A 292 17.99 -1.43 19.76
CA LEU A 292 16.77 -0.73 19.34
C LEU A 292 17.09 0.73 19.02
N GLY A 293 16.65 1.19 17.83
CA GLY A 293 16.97 2.51 17.28
C GLY A 293 16.16 3.67 17.86
N TRP A 294 15.09 3.38 18.64
CA TRP A 294 14.29 4.42 19.29
C TRP A 294 13.89 4.04 20.71
N GLY A 295 13.69 5.03 21.55
CA GLY A 295 13.19 4.86 22.91
C GLY A 295 11.76 4.32 22.92
N LEU A 296 11.48 3.35 23.81
CA LEU A 296 10.11 3.08 24.20
C LEU A 296 9.66 4.26 25.08
N GLU A 297 8.54 4.89 24.74
CA GLU A 297 7.95 5.92 25.60
C GLU A 297 7.68 5.29 26.98
N ASN A 298 8.39 5.75 28.01
CA ASN A 298 8.05 5.40 29.38
C ASN A 298 6.71 6.08 29.68
N GLU A 299 5.69 5.30 30.06
CA GLU A 299 4.35 5.79 30.41
C GLU A 299 4.34 6.62 31.72
N ASN A 300 5.46 7.23 32.13
CA ASN A 300 5.59 8.08 33.28
C ASN A 300 5.96 9.52 32.85
N GLY A 301 5.08 10.13 32.08
CA GLY A 301 5.13 11.54 31.71
C GLY A 301 3.73 12.14 31.66
#